data_457be70263b003ecc29c0d227d1e23d5
#
_entry.id   457be70263b003ecc29c0d227d1e23d5
#
_cell.length_a   1.000
_cell.length_b   1.000
_cell.length_c   1.000
_cell.angle_alpha   90.00
_cell.angle_beta   90.00
_cell.angle_gamma   90.00
#
_symmetry.space_group_name_H-M   'P 1'
#
loop_
_entity.id
_entity.type
_entity.pdbx_description
1 polymer ?
#
loop_
_entity_poly.entity_id
_entity_poly.type
_entity_poly.pdbx_seq_one_letter_code
_entity_poly.pdbx_strand_id
1 'polypeptide(L)'
;SAASDVYKRQDLICENYPMVLVMSRFGIALGFGEKNIGEVCRQNGVDPCTFLTVVNFLTEEISAPMTNIDKCLSIEALITYLHNAHAYFLDFRLPHIRRKLTDAIADCPKDVAFVITKFFDEYAAEVHKHMSYEEKTVFPYVRGLLKGIKDPKYNLSLIHISEPTR
;
A
#
# COMPACT_ATOMS: atom_id res chain seq x y z
N SER A 1 12.46 -4.31 -21.12
CA SER A 1 12.29 -4.86 -22.44
C SER A 1 11.38 -6.08 -22.42
N ALA A 2 11.60 -7.20 -22.97
CA ALA A 2 10.66 -8.24 -23.38
C ALA A 2 9.75 -8.88 -22.28
N ALA A 3 10.08 -8.83 -21.02
CA ALA A 3 9.28 -9.48 -19.95
C ALA A 3 7.98 -8.72 -19.60
N SER A 4 7.94 -7.40 -19.80
CA SER A 4 6.75 -6.59 -19.47
C SER A 4 5.63 -6.66 -20.51
N ASP A 5 5.91 -7.15 -21.70
CA ASP A 5 4.95 -7.21 -22.80
C ASP A 5 4.20 -8.56 -22.89
N VAL A 6 4.64 -9.57 -22.11
CA VAL A 6 4.13 -10.95 -22.23
C VAL A 6 2.87 -11.20 -21.41
N TYR A 7 2.62 -10.45 -20.33
CA TYR A 7 1.43 -10.67 -19.52
C TYR A 7 0.25 -9.86 -20.06
N LYS A 8 -0.68 -10.53 -20.71
CA LYS A 8 -2.03 -10.00 -20.91
C LYS A 8 -2.66 -9.82 -19.54
N ARG A 9 -3.22 -8.65 -19.31
CA ARG A 9 -3.78 -8.25 -18.03
C ARG A 9 -4.89 -9.17 -17.52
N GLN A 10 -5.69 -9.75 -18.41
CA GLN A 10 -6.73 -10.70 -18.04
C GLN A 10 -6.15 -11.92 -17.35
N ASP A 11 -5.02 -12.44 -17.84
CA ASP A 11 -4.34 -13.57 -17.23
C ASP A 11 -3.86 -13.23 -15.82
N LEU A 12 -3.28 -12.03 -15.64
CA LEU A 12 -2.84 -11.55 -14.34
C LEU A 12 -3.97 -11.37 -13.31
N ILE A 13 -5.13 -10.87 -13.75
CA ILE A 13 -6.29 -10.66 -12.87
C ILE A 13 -6.98 -11.99 -12.54
N CYS A 14 -7.10 -12.90 -13.50
CA CYS A 14 -7.73 -14.21 -13.28
C CYS A 14 -6.89 -15.11 -12.38
N GLU A 15 -5.57 -15.03 -12.48
CA GLU A 15 -4.65 -15.84 -11.69
C GLU A 15 -4.32 -15.24 -10.32
N ASN A 16 -4.50 -13.92 -10.13
CA ASN A 16 -3.98 -13.23 -8.96
C ASN A 16 -4.93 -12.12 -8.44
N TYR A 17 -5.90 -12.50 -7.59
CA TYR A 17 -6.82 -11.56 -6.96
C TYR A 17 -6.13 -10.35 -6.26
N PRO A 18 -4.97 -10.48 -5.61
CA PRO A 18 -4.23 -9.34 -5.07
C PRO A 18 -3.91 -8.25 -6.09
N MET A 19 -3.77 -8.61 -7.37
CA MET A 19 -3.48 -7.68 -8.46
C MET A 19 -4.55 -6.61 -8.64
N VAL A 20 -5.83 -6.97 -8.46
CA VAL A 20 -6.95 -6.01 -8.53
C VAL A 20 -6.79 -4.90 -7.49
N LEU A 21 -6.34 -5.25 -6.29
CA LEU A 21 -6.07 -4.28 -5.23
C LEU A 21 -4.88 -3.38 -5.57
N VAL A 22 -3.81 -3.94 -6.11
CA VAL A 22 -2.63 -3.16 -6.54
C VAL A 22 -3.02 -2.15 -7.61
N MET A 23 -3.79 -2.59 -8.60
CA MET A 23 -4.27 -1.70 -9.67
C MET A 23 -5.13 -0.57 -9.13
N SER A 24 -6.08 -0.88 -8.26
CA SER A 24 -6.93 0.12 -7.61
C SER A 24 -6.10 1.14 -6.83
N ARG A 25 -5.06 0.70 -6.11
CA ARG A 25 -4.17 1.57 -5.34
C ARG A 25 -3.32 2.49 -6.22
N PHE A 26 -2.99 2.06 -7.44
CA PHE A 26 -2.38 2.92 -8.44
C PHE A 26 -3.39 3.82 -9.18
N GLY A 27 -4.66 3.79 -8.81
CA GLY A 27 -5.72 4.56 -9.48
C GLY A 27 -6.11 4.02 -10.85
N ILE A 28 -5.74 2.78 -11.14
CA ILE A 28 -6.05 2.14 -12.42
C ILE A 28 -7.44 1.51 -12.34
N ALA A 29 -8.41 2.06 -13.07
CA ALA A 29 -9.76 1.53 -13.13
C ALA A 29 -9.83 0.16 -13.85
N LEU A 30 -10.76 -0.70 -13.54
CA LEU A 30 -11.02 -1.98 -14.23
C LEU A 30 -11.76 -1.72 -15.57
N GLY A 31 -11.57 -2.56 -16.57
CA GLY A 31 -12.34 -2.49 -17.81
C GLY A 31 -11.59 -1.96 -19.05
N PHE A 32 -10.39 -2.46 -19.34
CA PHE A 32 -9.54 -1.93 -20.43
C PHE A 32 -9.44 -2.82 -21.66
N GLY A 33 -10.26 -3.84 -21.77
CA GLY A 33 -10.24 -4.77 -22.90
C GLY A 33 -8.90 -5.51 -23.01
N GLU A 34 -8.39 -5.64 -24.22
CA GLU A 34 -7.23 -6.46 -24.59
C GLU A 34 -5.86 -5.75 -24.41
N LYS A 35 -5.80 -4.59 -23.75
CA LYS A 35 -4.56 -3.81 -23.62
C LYS A 35 -3.57 -4.50 -22.67
N ASN A 36 -2.28 -4.43 -23.01
CA ASN A 36 -1.23 -4.93 -22.13
C ASN A 36 -1.00 -4.00 -20.90
N ILE A 37 -0.35 -4.51 -19.87
CA ILE A 37 -0.11 -3.77 -18.61
C ILE A 37 0.65 -2.47 -18.83
N GLY A 38 1.67 -2.47 -19.70
CA GLY A 38 2.45 -1.28 -19.98
C GLY A 38 1.63 -0.16 -20.63
N GLU A 39 0.70 -0.51 -21.53
CA GLU A 39 -0.23 0.46 -22.13
C GLU A 39 -1.19 1.03 -21.10
N VAL A 40 -1.73 0.17 -20.25
CA VAL A 40 -2.67 0.58 -19.20
C VAL A 40 -1.98 1.51 -18.17
N CYS A 41 -0.78 1.18 -17.73
CA CYS A 41 -0.01 2.04 -16.84
C CYS A 41 0.22 3.42 -17.46
N ARG A 42 0.72 3.46 -18.71
CA ARG A 42 0.96 4.72 -19.44
C ARG A 42 -0.30 5.57 -19.60
N GLN A 43 -1.45 4.96 -19.91
CA GLN A 43 -2.73 5.67 -20.05
C GLN A 43 -3.24 6.27 -18.74
N ASN A 44 -2.89 5.67 -17.61
CA ASN A 44 -3.26 6.16 -16.28
C ASN A 44 -2.15 7.00 -15.61
N GLY A 45 -1.07 7.33 -16.34
CA GLY A 45 0.05 8.11 -15.79
C GLY A 45 0.86 7.37 -14.73
N VAL A 46 0.77 6.04 -14.70
CA VAL A 46 1.51 5.18 -13.78
C VAL A 46 2.78 4.68 -14.45
N ASP A 47 3.91 4.78 -13.74
CA ASP A 47 5.16 4.21 -14.23
C ASP A 47 5.10 2.68 -14.25
N PRO A 48 5.25 2.02 -15.43
CA PRO A 48 5.13 0.57 -15.54
C PRO A 48 6.18 -0.19 -14.74
N CYS A 49 7.39 0.36 -14.58
CA CYS A 49 8.45 -0.29 -13.82
C CYS A 49 8.11 -0.31 -12.33
N THR A 50 7.67 0.81 -11.78
CA THR A 50 7.21 0.90 -10.39
C THR A 50 6.03 -0.02 -10.13
N PHE A 51 5.05 -0.05 -11.06
CA PHE A 51 3.91 -0.96 -10.96
C PHE A 51 4.36 -2.43 -10.86
N LEU A 52 5.17 -2.88 -11.80
CA LEU A 52 5.66 -4.27 -11.84
C LEU A 52 6.53 -4.61 -10.63
N THR A 53 7.32 -3.66 -10.13
CA THR A 53 8.12 -3.85 -8.91
C THR A 53 7.22 -4.12 -7.71
N VAL A 54 6.16 -3.33 -7.51
CA VAL A 54 5.20 -3.53 -6.42
C VAL A 54 4.45 -4.86 -6.57
N VAL A 55 4.05 -5.20 -7.80
CA VAL A 55 3.40 -6.48 -8.09
C VAL A 55 4.30 -7.66 -7.71
N ASN A 56 5.53 -7.68 -8.21
CA ASN A 56 6.47 -8.76 -7.94
C ASN A 56 6.77 -8.88 -6.44
N PHE A 57 6.89 -7.76 -5.75
CA PHE A 57 7.08 -7.75 -4.30
C PHE A 57 5.92 -8.40 -3.53
N LEU A 58 4.68 -8.16 -3.97
CA LEU A 58 3.48 -8.67 -3.30
C LEU A 58 3.13 -10.11 -3.68
N THR A 59 3.61 -10.59 -4.83
CA THR A 59 3.39 -11.97 -5.28
C THR A 59 4.50 -12.93 -4.86
N GLU A 60 5.49 -12.46 -4.09
CA GLU A 60 6.66 -13.24 -3.65
C GLU A 60 7.52 -13.81 -4.81
N GLU A 61 7.29 -13.36 -6.03
CA GLU A 61 8.09 -13.73 -7.20
C GLU A 61 9.45 -13.00 -7.24
N ILE A 62 10.01 -12.66 -6.07
CA ILE A 62 11.33 -12.02 -5.99
C ILE A 62 12.43 -13.08 -6.19
N SER A 63 12.52 -13.60 -7.39
CA SER A 63 13.64 -14.46 -7.81
C SER A 63 14.77 -13.70 -8.51
N ALA A 64 14.59 -12.40 -8.75
CA ALA A 64 15.60 -11.59 -9.40
C ALA A 64 16.39 -10.73 -8.38
N PRO A 65 17.72 -10.65 -8.48
CA PRO A 65 18.50 -9.77 -7.62
C PRO A 65 18.06 -8.32 -7.83
N MET A 66 17.78 -7.62 -6.74
CA MET A 66 17.27 -6.24 -6.70
C MET A 66 18.25 -5.17 -7.24
N THR A 67 19.31 -5.57 -7.91
CA THR A 67 20.44 -4.72 -8.31
C THR A 67 20.13 -3.63 -9.35
N ASN A 68 18.94 -3.61 -9.96
CA ASN A 68 18.57 -2.61 -10.95
C ASN A 68 17.24 -1.87 -10.64
N ILE A 69 16.61 -2.13 -9.51
CA ILE A 69 15.33 -1.53 -9.10
C ILE A 69 15.49 -0.03 -8.86
N ASP A 70 16.61 0.39 -8.29
CA ASP A 70 16.87 1.78 -7.91
C ASP A 70 16.85 2.77 -9.09
N LYS A 71 17.03 2.28 -10.32
CA LYS A 71 17.13 3.15 -11.51
C LYS A 71 15.79 3.44 -12.19
N CYS A 72 14.76 2.67 -11.89
CA CYS A 72 13.48 2.81 -12.57
C CYS A 72 12.29 3.11 -11.63
N LEU A 73 12.52 3.12 -10.31
CA LEU A 73 11.46 3.29 -9.35
C LEU A 73 11.01 4.75 -9.23
N SER A 74 9.76 5.02 -9.53
CA SER A 74 9.14 6.33 -9.30
C SER A 74 8.67 6.45 -7.86
N ILE A 75 9.39 7.23 -7.05
CA ILE A 75 9.02 7.50 -5.65
C ILE A 75 7.66 8.18 -5.55
N GLU A 76 7.32 9.08 -6.48
CA GLU A 76 6.01 9.75 -6.49
C GLU A 76 4.87 8.76 -6.77
N ALA A 77 5.08 7.79 -7.67
CA ALA A 77 4.11 6.72 -7.90
C ALA A 77 3.95 5.82 -6.67
N LEU A 78 5.04 5.54 -5.94
CA LEU A 78 4.98 4.80 -4.68
C LEU A 78 4.22 5.55 -3.59
N ILE A 79 4.47 6.85 -3.43
CA ILE A 79 3.74 7.68 -2.46
C ILE A 79 2.25 7.69 -2.80
N THR A 80 1.89 7.80 -4.07
CA THR A 80 0.49 7.74 -4.51
C THR A 80 -0.14 6.38 -4.19
N TYR A 81 0.59 5.29 -4.45
CA TYR A 81 0.14 3.94 -4.10
C TYR A 81 -0.09 3.78 -2.59
N LEU A 82 0.85 4.24 -1.75
CA LEU A 82 0.74 4.17 -0.29
C LEU A 82 -0.42 5.03 0.22
N HIS A 83 -0.59 6.25 -0.29
CA HIS A 83 -1.72 7.11 0.04
C HIS A 83 -3.07 6.42 -0.21
N ASN A 84 -3.24 5.85 -1.40
CA ASN A 84 -4.47 5.13 -1.73
C ASN A 84 -4.63 3.84 -0.91
N ALA A 85 -3.53 3.18 -0.52
CA ALA A 85 -3.55 2.03 0.37
C ALA A 85 -3.99 2.42 1.79
N HIS A 86 -3.53 3.56 2.33
CA HIS A 86 -3.96 4.10 3.61
C HIS A 86 -5.45 4.43 3.61
N ALA A 87 -5.92 5.16 2.60
CA ALA A 87 -7.33 5.49 2.46
C ALA A 87 -8.20 4.22 2.41
N TYR A 88 -7.84 3.24 1.57
CA TYR A 88 -8.56 1.97 1.51
C TYR A 88 -8.58 1.24 2.86
N PHE A 89 -7.44 1.22 3.57
CA PHE A 89 -7.33 0.51 4.84
C PHE A 89 -8.16 1.18 5.93
N LEU A 90 -8.01 2.50 6.09
CA LEU A 90 -8.67 3.26 7.15
C LEU A 90 -10.18 3.41 6.93
N ASP A 91 -10.59 3.71 5.69
CA ASP A 91 -11.99 4.05 5.40
C ASP A 91 -12.85 2.83 5.10
N PHE A 92 -12.23 1.73 4.65
CA PHE A 92 -12.97 0.54 4.23
C PHE A 92 -12.58 -0.73 5.01
N ARG A 93 -11.29 -1.09 5.01
CA ARG A 93 -10.84 -2.38 5.54
C ARG A 93 -11.00 -2.46 7.06
N LEU A 94 -10.54 -1.46 7.78
CA LEU A 94 -10.56 -1.41 9.23
C LEU A 94 -11.98 -1.39 9.81
N PRO A 95 -12.92 -0.56 9.31
CA PRO A 95 -14.33 -0.63 9.72
C PRO A 95 -15.00 -1.97 9.38
N HIS A 96 -14.63 -2.60 8.26
CA HIS A 96 -15.16 -3.91 7.91
C HIS A 96 -14.68 -5.01 8.87
N ILE A 97 -13.41 -4.99 9.26
CA ILE A 97 -12.86 -5.92 10.25
C ILE A 97 -13.56 -5.71 11.60
N ARG A 98 -13.76 -4.45 12.02
CA ARG A 98 -14.47 -4.13 13.26
C ARG A 98 -15.87 -4.73 13.30
N ARG A 99 -16.64 -4.60 12.22
CA ARG A 99 -17.97 -5.19 12.13
C ARG A 99 -17.92 -6.72 12.27
N LYS A 100 -17.05 -7.37 11.49
CA LYS A 100 -16.87 -8.83 11.57
C LYS A 100 -16.42 -9.30 12.96
N LEU A 101 -15.57 -8.53 13.62
CA LEU A 101 -15.15 -8.80 15.00
C LEU A 101 -16.35 -8.72 15.95
N THR A 102 -17.15 -7.66 15.85
CA THR A 102 -18.35 -7.47 16.66
C THR A 102 -19.34 -8.63 16.49
N ASP A 103 -19.56 -9.06 15.25
CA ASP A 103 -20.44 -10.20 14.95
C ASP A 103 -19.87 -11.50 15.54
N ALA A 104 -18.56 -11.72 15.43
CA ALA A 104 -17.92 -12.93 15.92
C ALA A 104 -17.90 -13.06 17.47
N ILE A 105 -17.93 -11.94 18.19
CA ILE A 105 -17.94 -11.93 19.65
C ILE A 105 -19.33 -11.73 20.28
N ALA A 106 -20.39 -11.72 19.45
CA ALA A 106 -21.76 -11.44 19.91
C ALA A 106 -22.25 -12.40 21.02
N ASP A 107 -21.84 -13.66 20.95
CA ASP A 107 -22.21 -14.70 21.91
C ASP A 107 -21.18 -14.88 23.06
N CYS A 108 -20.14 -14.05 23.09
CA CYS A 108 -19.14 -14.08 24.17
C CYS A 108 -19.67 -13.44 25.47
N PRO A 109 -19.14 -13.82 26.65
CA PRO A 109 -19.37 -13.09 27.90
C PRO A 109 -19.04 -11.60 27.73
N LYS A 110 -19.86 -10.73 28.32
CA LYS A 110 -19.78 -9.26 28.08
C LYS A 110 -18.42 -8.66 28.48
N ASP A 111 -17.78 -9.15 29.48
CA ASP A 111 -16.44 -8.74 29.90
C ASP A 111 -15.38 -9.12 28.91
N VAL A 112 -15.44 -10.32 28.31
CA VAL A 112 -14.55 -10.77 27.24
C VAL A 112 -14.78 -9.94 25.98
N ALA A 113 -16.02 -9.76 25.55
CA ALA A 113 -16.37 -8.95 24.39
C ALA A 113 -15.89 -7.50 24.54
N PHE A 114 -16.03 -6.92 25.75
CA PHE A 114 -15.53 -5.58 26.06
C PHE A 114 -14.01 -5.46 25.91
N VAL A 115 -13.25 -6.41 26.46
CA VAL A 115 -11.78 -6.38 26.37
C VAL A 115 -11.30 -6.50 24.92
N ILE A 116 -11.90 -7.41 24.15
CA ILE A 116 -11.55 -7.60 22.73
C ILE A 116 -11.87 -6.34 21.91
N THR A 117 -13.04 -5.74 22.12
CA THR A 117 -13.45 -4.52 21.40
C THR A 117 -12.52 -3.36 21.75
N LYS A 118 -12.21 -3.18 23.03
CA LYS A 118 -11.30 -2.12 23.50
C LYS A 118 -9.91 -2.28 22.89
N PHE A 119 -9.36 -3.47 22.90
CA PHE A 119 -8.06 -3.75 22.28
C PHE A 119 -8.06 -3.42 20.80
N PHE A 120 -9.11 -3.81 20.08
CA PHE A 120 -9.23 -3.48 18.65
C PHE A 120 -9.32 -1.97 18.40
N ASP A 121 -10.10 -1.25 19.20
CA ASP A 121 -10.27 0.20 19.04
C ASP A 121 -8.96 0.95 19.36
N GLU A 122 -8.19 0.50 20.36
CA GLU A 122 -6.86 1.03 20.67
C GLU A 122 -5.87 0.75 19.51
N TYR A 123 -5.86 -0.46 18.98
CA TYR A 123 -5.06 -0.81 17.80
C TYR A 123 -5.44 0.05 16.59
N ALA A 124 -6.72 0.21 16.30
CA ALA A 124 -7.20 1.04 15.22
C ALA A 124 -6.76 2.51 15.34
N ALA A 125 -6.80 3.05 16.57
CA ALA A 125 -6.33 4.41 16.84
C ALA A 125 -4.82 4.57 16.59
N GLU A 126 -3.99 3.61 17.01
CA GLU A 126 -2.54 3.64 16.76
C GLU A 126 -2.23 3.51 15.25
N VAL A 127 -2.92 2.63 14.53
CA VAL A 127 -2.75 2.51 13.07
C VAL A 127 -3.13 3.82 12.37
N HIS A 128 -4.24 4.44 12.76
CA HIS A 128 -4.67 5.73 12.20
C HIS A 128 -3.64 6.83 12.46
N LYS A 129 -3.08 6.87 13.67
CA LYS A 129 -2.04 7.82 14.06
C LYS A 129 -0.76 7.62 13.24
N HIS A 130 -0.32 6.36 13.07
CA HIS A 130 0.84 6.00 12.28
C HIS A 130 0.69 6.43 10.81
N MET A 131 -0.39 6.04 10.14
CA MET A 131 -0.64 6.40 8.75
C MET A 131 -0.81 7.91 8.57
N SER A 132 -1.47 8.59 9.52
CA SER A 132 -1.58 10.06 9.51
C SER A 132 -0.23 10.76 9.66
N TYR A 133 0.70 10.20 10.42
CA TYR A 133 2.05 10.70 10.53
C TYR A 133 2.83 10.56 9.21
N GLU A 134 2.72 9.42 8.55
CA GLU A 134 3.33 9.22 7.23
C GLU A 134 2.81 10.23 6.21
N GLU A 135 1.49 10.42 6.14
CA GLU A 135 0.86 11.37 5.22
C GLU A 135 1.29 12.84 5.46
N LYS A 136 1.34 13.25 6.73
CA LYS A 136 1.59 14.65 7.09
C LYS A 136 3.07 15.00 7.20
N THR A 137 3.92 14.03 7.44
CA THR A 137 5.33 14.26 7.78
C THR A 137 6.27 13.53 6.82
N VAL A 138 6.14 12.19 6.69
CA VAL A 138 7.09 11.38 5.96
C VAL A 138 7.00 11.64 4.45
N PHE A 139 5.81 11.59 3.86
CA PHE A 139 5.64 11.78 2.42
C PHE A 139 6.04 13.19 1.96
N PRO A 140 5.63 14.29 2.64
CA PRO A 140 6.13 15.62 2.31
C PRO A 140 7.65 15.76 2.43
N TYR A 141 8.26 15.13 3.45
CA TYR A 141 9.70 15.12 3.62
C TYR A 141 10.41 14.42 2.46
N VAL A 142 9.98 13.22 2.09
CA VAL A 142 10.54 12.46 0.95
C VAL A 142 10.41 13.27 -0.35
N ARG A 143 9.27 13.91 -0.59
CA ARG A 143 9.08 14.81 -1.74
C ARG A 143 10.02 16.01 -1.70
N GLY A 144 10.30 16.54 -0.50
CA GLY A 144 11.28 17.60 -0.31
C GLY A 144 12.69 17.16 -0.69
N LEU A 145 13.11 15.98 -0.25
CA LEU A 145 14.41 15.40 -0.60
C LEU A 145 14.58 15.22 -2.12
N LEU A 146 13.55 14.73 -2.81
CA LEU A 146 13.58 14.59 -4.27
C LEU A 146 13.79 15.92 -5.00
N LYS A 147 13.32 17.02 -4.39
CA LYS A 147 13.51 18.39 -4.91
C LYS A 147 14.83 19.03 -4.47
N GLY A 148 15.70 18.28 -3.78
CA GLY A 148 16.97 18.78 -3.26
C GLY A 148 16.83 19.71 -2.04
N ILE A 149 15.66 19.77 -1.42
CA ILE A 149 15.41 20.56 -0.21
C ILE A 149 15.92 19.73 0.98
N LYS A 150 17.01 20.19 1.59
CA LYS A 150 17.49 19.66 2.86
C LYS A 150 16.84 20.45 3.99
N ASP A 151 15.79 19.91 4.61
CA ASP A 151 15.20 20.52 5.80
C ASP A 151 15.93 20.01 7.07
N PRO A 152 16.65 20.86 7.79
CA PRO A 152 17.37 20.47 9.00
C PRO A 152 16.45 20.06 10.16
N LYS A 153 15.14 20.33 10.08
CA LYS A 153 14.17 19.93 11.11
C LYS A 153 13.87 18.44 11.12
N TYR A 154 14.17 17.73 10.04
CA TYR A 154 13.94 16.30 9.95
C TYR A 154 15.24 15.53 10.16
N ASN A 155 15.54 15.25 11.40
CA ASN A 155 16.60 14.30 11.74
C ASN A 155 16.03 12.89 11.60
N LEU A 156 16.50 12.13 10.61
CA LEU A 156 16.07 10.74 10.35
C LEU A 156 16.25 9.82 11.59
N SER A 157 17.10 10.20 12.56
CA SER A 157 17.25 9.49 13.83
C SER A 157 15.99 9.52 14.72
N LEU A 158 15.02 10.38 14.42
CA LEU A 158 13.73 10.45 15.13
C LEU A 158 12.62 9.61 14.48
N ILE A 159 12.88 9.00 13.31
CA ILE A 159 12.01 7.98 12.73
C ILE A 159 12.33 6.63 13.40
N HIS A 160 12.42 6.60 14.71
CA HIS A 160 12.26 5.36 15.43
C HIS A 160 10.78 4.99 15.36
N ILE A 161 10.46 4.07 14.45
CA ILE A 161 9.31 3.20 14.61
C ILE A 161 9.55 2.55 15.97
N SER A 162 8.81 2.99 16.98
CA SER A 162 8.81 2.31 18.27
C SER A 162 8.35 0.89 17.98
N GLU A 163 9.30 -0.04 18.02
CA GLU A 163 8.97 -1.46 18.03
C GLU A 163 7.95 -1.69 19.12
N PRO A 164 6.88 -2.48 18.87
CA PRO A 164 5.96 -2.82 19.92
C PRO A 164 6.77 -3.49 21.02
N THR A 165 6.84 -2.85 22.17
CA THR A 165 7.42 -3.44 23.39
C THR A 165 6.73 -4.77 23.62
N ARG A 166 7.52 -5.84 23.60
CA ARG A 166 7.11 -7.20 23.95
C ARG A 166 6.58 -7.30 25.37
#